data_b5f138e1cf6ba77627ad19ff8ac51fde
#
_entry.id   b5f138e1cf6ba77627ad19ff8ac51fde
#
_cell.length_a   1.000
_cell.length_b   1.000
_cell.length_c   1.000
_cell.angle_alpha   90.00
_cell.angle_beta   90.00
_cell.angle_gamma   90.00
#
_symmetry.space_group_name_H-M   'P 1'
#
loop_
_entity.id
_entity.type
_entity.pdbx_description
1 polymer ?
#
loop_
_entity_poly.entity_id
_entity_poly.type
_entity_poly.pdbx_seq_one_letter_code
_entity_poly.pdbx_strand_id
1 'polypeptide(L)'
;PDSTWVYRVEYHRTISGVQAFMRALMGGSQDSRVDVFLPPDAPVALVLDITQGGAEAQLGGLWLSDAVINYSQGGFELDVAEPLREPLERLEISGSMGGFEANNLGNASPSLLTVDCSMGGAQVDLAGRWLNDADVSLSVSMGGMAVLVPAGLTVEGTPVAGAPADLTPADPEAPTPVLRLSIDQSMGEVEVVRK
;
A
#
# COMPACT_ATOMS: atom_id res chain seq x y z
N PRO A 1 12.20 -24.10 -14.71
CA PRO A 1 11.17 -24.53 -13.80
C PRO A 1 10.95 -23.38 -12.81
N ASP A 2 9.84 -22.67 -13.04
CA ASP A 2 9.43 -21.53 -12.23
C ASP A 2 8.90 -22.09 -10.89
N SER A 3 9.77 -22.09 -9.90
CA SER A 3 9.39 -22.53 -8.55
C SER A 3 8.91 -21.30 -7.77
N THR A 4 7.66 -20.92 -7.98
CA THR A 4 7.01 -19.95 -7.11
C THR A 4 6.59 -20.65 -5.82
N TRP A 5 7.13 -20.21 -4.70
CA TRP A 5 6.75 -20.72 -3.39
C TRP A 5 5.54 -19.94 -2.89
N VAL A 6 4.46 -20.62 -2.56
CA VAL A 6 3.27 -20.02 -1.95
C VAL A 6 3.24 -20.41 -0.47
N TYR A 7 3.37 -19.42 0.40
CA TYR A 7 3.18 -19.59 1.83
C TYR A 7 1.80 -19.05 2.19
N ARG A 8 0.97 -19.88 2.83
CA ARG A 8 -0.31 -19.44 3.38
C ARG A 8 -0.24 -19.50 4.89
N VAL A 9 -0.39 -18.35 5.55
CA VAL A 9 -0.52 -18.25 6.99
C VAL A 9 -1.95 -17.80 7.30
N GLU A 10 -2.72 -18.63 7.97
CA GLU A 10 -4.08 -18.32 8.40
C GLU A 10 -4.09 -18.21 9.93
N TYR A 11 -4.43 -17.06 10.46
CA TYR A 11 -4.59 -16.85 11.89
C TYR A 11 -6.06 -16.59 12.20
N HIS A 12 -6.67 -17.53 12.92
CA HIS A 12 -8.05 -17.40 13.40
C HIS A 12 -8.07 -17.30 14.92
N ARG A 13 -8.49 -16.16 15.44
CA ARG A 13 -8.75 -16.00 16.86
C ARG A 13 -10.21 -16.26 17.17
N THR A 14 -10.52 -17.44 17.71
CA THR A 14 -11.85 -17.75 18.22
C THR A 14 -11.92 -17.44 19.70
N ILE A 15 -12.56 -16.32 20.08
CA ILE A 15 -12.86 -16.00 21.47
C ILE A 15 -14.35 -16.22 21.67
N SER A 16 -14.74 -17.13 22.58
CA SER A 16 -16.14 -17.26 22.95
C SER A 16 -16.59 -16.01 23.71
N GLY A 17 -17.77 -15.46 23.39
CA GLY A 17 -18.26 -14.19 23.91
C GLY A 17 -18.21 -14.05 25.46
N VAL A 18 -18.41 -15.15 26.17
CA VAL A 18 -18.34 -15.18 27.65
C VAL A 18 -16.90 -14.98 28.16
N GLN A 19 -15.91 -15.59 27.51
CA GLN A 19 -14.51 -15.42 27.90
C GLN A 19 -13.99 -14.02 27.56
N ALA A 20 -14.42 -13.45 26.43
CA ALA A 20 -14.08 -12.07 26.07
C ALA A 20 -14.65 -11.06 27.10
N PHE A 21 -15.90 -11.23 27.50
CA PHE A 21 -16.54 -10.39 28.50
C PHE A 21 -15.86 -10.47 29.88
N MET A 22 -15.56 -11.69 30.35
CA MET A 22 -14.87 -11.88 31.64
C MET A 22 -13.45 -11.31 31.63
N ARG A 23 -12.71 -11.41 30.52
CA ARG A 23 -11.38 -10.83 30.39
C ARG A 23 -11.39 -9.31 30.34
N ALA A 24 -12.35 -8.71 29.64
CA ALA A 24 -12.52 -7.24 29.62
C ALA A 24 -12.78 -6.68 31.02
N LEU A 25 -13.52 -7.41 31.84
CA LEU A 25 -13.79 -7.04 33.23
C LEU A 25 -12.55 -7.16 34.16
N MET A 26 -11.60 -8.03 33.84
CA MET A 26 -10.40 -8.28 34.63
C MET A 26 -9.15 -7.51 34.18
N GLY A 27 -9.29 -6.62 33.20
CA GLY A 27 -8.21 -5.72 32.73
C GLY A 27 -7.06 -6.42 32.00
N GLY A 28 -7.25 -7.62 31.51
CA GLY A 28 -6.24 -8.37 30.77
C GLY A 28 -6.33 -8.10 29.26
N SER A 29 -5.57 -7.13 28.74
CA SER A 29 -5.28 -7.02 27.31
C SER A 29 -4.18 -8.04 26.96
N GLN A 30 -4.53 -9.12 26.32
CA GLN A 30 -3.54 -9.93 25.59
C GLN A 30 -3.65 -9.54 24.13
N ASP A 31 -2.78 -8.65 23.69
CA ASP A 31 -2.57 -8.37 22.29
C ASP A 31 -1.95 -9.64 21.69
N SER A 32 -2.70 -10.27 20.78
CA SER A 32 -2.16 -11.39 20.02
C SER A 32 -1.47 -10.80 18.79
N ARG A 33 -0.17 -11.00 18.72
CA ARG A 33 0.66 -10.60 17.57
C ARG A 33 1.16 -11.84 16.85
N VAL A 34 1.14 -11.80 15.55
CA VAL A 34 1.76 -12.79 14.67
C VAL A 34 2.78 -12.06 13.82
N ASP A 35 4.02 -12.50 13.88
CA ASP A 35 5.09 -11.95 13.07
C ASP A 35 5.43 -12.99 11.97
N VAL A 36 5.37 -12.56 10.72
CA VAL A 36 5.67 -13.38 9.53
C VAL A 36 6.90 -12.82 8.85
N PHE A 37 7.92 -13.65 8.67
CA PHE A 37 9.15 -13.27 7.99
C PHE A 37 9.23 -13.94 6.63
N LEU A 38 9.38 -13.14 5.58
CA LEU A 38 9.52 -13.63 4.22
C LEU A 38 11.00 -13.78 3.85
N PRO A 39 11.37 -14.80 3.06
CA PRO A 39 12.74 -14.97 2.61
C PRO A 39 13.10 -13.86 1.60
N PRO A 40 14.21 -13.14 1.80
CA PRO A 40 14.60 -12.08 0.87
C PRO A 40 15.24 -12.61 -0.41
N ASP A 41 15.66 -13.89 -0.44
CA ASP A 41 16.45 -14.46 -1.52
C ASP A 41 15.65 -15.31 -2.52
N ALA A 42 14.33 -15.32 -2.40
CA ALA A 42 13.46 -16.05 -3.29
C ALA A 42 12.31 -15.14 -3.80
N PRO A 43 11.89 -15.26 -5.07
CA PRO A 43 10.74 -14.52 -5.57
C PRO A 43 9.46 -14.99 -4.86
N VAL A 44 8.70 -14.04 -4.33
CA VAL A 44 7.46 -14.27 -3.59
C VAL A 44 6.32 -13.53 -4.24
N ALA A 45 5.21 -14.20 -4.51
CA ALA A 45 3.93 -13.56 -4.74
C ALA A 45 3.20 -13.42 -3.39
N LEU A 46 2.97 -12.19 -2.95
CA LEU A 46 2.36 -11.90 -1.65
C LEU A 46 0.85 -11.76 -1.78
N VAL A 47 0.11 -12.51 -1.00
CA VAL A 47 -1.32 -12.27 -0.78
C VAL A 47 -1.56 -12.15 0.72
N LEU A 48 -2.09 -11.00 1.14
CA LEU A 48 -2.34 -10.69 2.54
C LEU A 48 -3.82 -10.34 2.73
N ASP A 49 -4.53 -11.15 3.51
CA ASP A 49 -5.93 -10.93 3.85
C ASP A 49 -6.08 -10.63 5.35
N ILE A 50 -6.47 -9.39 5.68
CA ILE A 50 -6.65 -8.90 7.05
C ILE A 50 -8.13 -8.64 7.29
N THR A 51 -8.79 -9.49 8.09
CA THR A 51 -10.22 -9.36 8.34
C THR A 51 -10.53 -8.39 9.48
N GLN A 52 -9.77 -8.42 10.55
CA GLN A 52 -9.97 -7.56 11.74
C GLN A 52 -8.64 -7.29 12.44
N GLY A 53 -8.48 -6.06 12.93
CA GLY A 53 -7.31 -5.68 13.73
C GLY A 53 -6.37 -4.74 12.98
N GLY A 54 -5.19 -4.53 13.56
CA GLY A 54 -4.12 -3.78 12.90
C GLY A 54 -3.09 -4.71 12.30
N ALA A 55 -2.51 -4.29 11.19
CA ALA A 55 -1.35 -4.97 10.61
C ALA A 55 -0.34 -3.95 10.10
N GLU A 56 0.91 -4.35 10.10
CA GLU A 56 2.05 -3.60 9.59
C GLU A 56 2.84 -4.51 8.67
N ALA A 57 3.17 -4.03 7.47
CA ALA A 57 3.98 -4.74 6.51
C ALA A 57 5.20 -3.91 6.10
N GLN A 58 6.38 -4.50 6.28
CA GLN A 58 7.65 -3.96 5.84
C GLN A 58 8.15 -4.78 4.66
N LEU A 59 8.11 -4.20 3.47
CA LEU A 59 8.43 -4.95 2.24
C LEU A 59 9.83 -4.65 1.68
N GLY A 60 10.54 -3.66 2.24
CA GLY A 60 11.84 -3.25 1.75
C GLY A 60 12.85 -4.39 1.60
N GLY A 61 13.62 -4.39 0.53
CA GLY A 61 14.67 -5.39 0.25
C GLY A 61 14.19 -6.78 -0.16
N LEU A 62 12.88 -7.05 -0.16
CA LEU A 62 12.32 -8.33 -0.59
C LEU A 62 12.37 -8.49 -2.11
N TRP A 63 12.31 -9.72 -2.55
CA TRP A 63 12.08 -10.06 -3.96
C TRP A 63 10.62 -10.45 -4.15
N LEU A 64 9.77 -9.46 -4.48
CA LEU A 64 8.37 -9.68 -4.75
C LEU A 64 8.11 -9.66 -6.26
N SER A 65 7.31 -10.61 -6.74
CA SER A 65 6.83 -10.62 -8.13
C SER A 65 5.48 -9.93 -8.25
N ASP A 66 4.62 -10.07 -7.25
CA ASP A 66 3.26 -9.56 -7.21
C ASP A 66 2.82 -9.38 -5.75
N ALA A 67 1.98 -8.39 -5.46
CA ALA A 67 1.44 -8.18 -4.13
C ALA A 67 -0.03 -7.77 -4.18
N VAL A 68 -0.86 -8.53 -3.47
CA VAL A 68 -2.30 -8.26 -3.28
C VAL A 68 -2.60 -8.20 -1.80
N ILE A 69 -3.16 -7.11 -1.34
CA ILE A 69 -3.42 -6.84 0.07
C ILE A 69 -4.88 -6.44 0.24
N ASN A 70 -5.61 -7.21 1.02
CA ASN A 70 -6.99 -6.97 1.36
C ASN A 70 -7.13 -6.72 2.87
N TYR A 71 -7.73 -5.60 3.27
CA TYR A 71 -8.08 -5.35 4.66
C TYR A 71 -9.56 -4.98 4.80
N SER A 72 -10.23 -5.56 5.80
CA SER A 72 -11.67 -5.34 5.98
C SER A 72 -11.99 -4.37 7.10
N GLN A 73 -11.39 -4.54 8.28
CA GLN A 73 -11.64 -3.69 9.45
C GLN A 73 -10.38 -3.45 10.25
N GLY A 74 -10.04 -2.19 10.48
CA GLY A 74 -8.90 -1.82 11.32
C GLY A 74 -7.92 -0.87 10.63
N GLY A 75 -6.67 -0.88 11.09
CA GLY A 75 -5.59 -0.09 10.52
C GLY A 75 -4.60 -0.98 9.78
N PHE A 76 -4.13 -0.53 8.63
CA PHE A 76 -3.07 -1.19 7.90
C PHE A 76 -1.98 -0.18 7.51
N GLU A 77 -0.75 -0.49 7.86
CA GLU A 77 0.43 0.29 7.49
C GLU A 77 1.34 -0.53 6.58
N LEU A 78 1.69 0.04 5.45
CA LEU A 78 2.61 -0.52 4.48
C LEU A 78 3.81 0.41 4.33
N ASP A 79 5.00 -0.11 4.50
CA ASP A 79 6.22 0.66 4.24
C ASP A 79 7.18 -0.12 3.34
N VAL A 80 7.72 0.58 2.34
CA VAL A 80 8.78 0.09 1.48
C VAL A 80 10.02 0.96 1.70
N ALA A 81 10.59 0.88 2.91
CA ALA A 81 11.70 1.73 3.34
C ALA A 81 12.93 1.63 2.42
N GLU A 82 13.16 0.48 1.81
CA GLU A 82 14.25 0.21 0.88
C GLU A 82 13.71 -0.30 -0.45
N PRO A 83 14.38 -0.05 -1.59
CA PRO A 83 13.96 -0.60 -2.86
C PRO A 83 13.84 -2.13 -2.84
N LEU A 84 12.81 -2.65 -3.49
CA LEU A 84 12.72 -4.08 -3.77
C LEU A 84 13.87 -4.52 -4.66
N ARG A 85 14.19 -5.80 -4.66
CA ARG A 85 15.26 -6.35 -5.51
C ARG A 85 14.98 -6.19 -7.00
N GLU A 86 13.71 -6.32 -7.38
CA GLU A 86 13.22 -6.10 -8.73
C GLU A 86 11.94 -5.26 -8.68
N PRO A 87 11.64 -4.45 -9.71
CA PRO A 87 10.38 -3.74 -9.82
C PRO A 87 9.20 -4.71 -9.74
N LEU A 88 8.18 -4.32 -9.01
CA LEU A 88 6.97 -5.11 -8.84
C LEU A 88 6.10 -5.05 -10.12
N GLU A 89 5.54 -6.15 -10.55
CA GLU A 89 4.63 -6.15 -11.67
C GLU A 89 3.31 -5.46 -11.27
N ARG A 90 2.73 -5.86 -10.13
CA ARG A 90 1.47 -5.35 -9.63
C ARG A 90 1.46 -5.21 -8.11
N LEU A 91 0.94 -4.08 -7.64
CA LEU A 91 0.57 -3.86 -6.24
C LEU A 91 -0.90 -3.46 -6.18
N GLU A 92 -1.71 -4.31 -5.56
CA GLU A 92 -3.14 -4.10 -5.38
C GLU A 92 -3.47 -4.04 -3.89
N ILE A 93 -4.17 -2.99 -3.46
CA ILE A 93 -4.55 -2.77 -2.07
C ILE A 93 -6.02 -2.43 -2.04
N SER A 94 -6.81 -3.26 -1.36
CA SER A 94 -8.25 -3.10 -1.23
C SER A 94 -8.70 -3.01 0.21
N GLY A 95 -9.35 -1.91 0.59
CA GLY A 95 -9.82 -1.65 1.94
C GLY A 95 -11.34 -1.42 2.03
N SER A 96 -12.00 -2.10 2.98
CA SER A 96 -13.43 -1.91 3.20
C SER A 96 -13.75 -0.86 4.25
N MET A 97 -13.17 -0.96 5.45
CA MET A 97 -13.38 -0.03 6.56
C MET A 97 -12.11 0.14 7.37
N GLY A 98 -11.70 1.38 7.61
CA GLY A 98 -10.56 1.65 8.49
C GLY A 98 -9.59 2.68 7.94
N GLY A 99 -8.40 2.68 8.53
CA GLY A 99 -7.29 3.54 8.10
C GLY A 99 -6.24 2.74 7.32
N PHE A 100 -5.71 3.34 6.29
CA PHE A 100 -4.61 2.80 5.52
C PHE A 100 -3.52 3.85 5.34
N GLU A 101 -2.28 3.45 5.56
CA GLU A 101 -1.12 4.29 5.30
C GLU A 101 -0.09 3.49 4.52
N ALA A 102 0.29 4.01 3.35
CA ALA A 102 1.35 3.45 2.54
C ALA A 102 2.48 4.45 2.38
N ASN A 103 3.68 4.04 2.72
CA ASN A 103 4.87 4.87 2.67
C ASN A 103 5.89 4.33 1.66
N ASN A 104 6.53 5.26 0.93
CA ASN A 104 7.66 4.96 0.04
C ASN A 104 7.34 3.97 -1.09
N LEU A 105 6.13 4.01 -1.66
CA LEU A 105 5.71 3.05 -2.69
C LEU A 105 6.57 3.08 -3.96
N GLY A 106 7.25 4.18 -4.25
CA GLY A 106 8.21 4.27 -5.34
C GLY A 106 9.38 3.28 -5.23
N ASN A 107 9.71 2.83 -4.02
CA ASN A 107 10.75 1.81 -3.82
C ASN A 107 10.30 0.40 -4.24
N ALA A 108 9.00 0.17 -4.37
CA ALA A 108 8.46 -1.04 -5.00
C ALA A 108 8.43 -0.93 -6.53
N SER A 109 8.41 0.30 -7.05
CA SER A 109 8.33 0.60 -8.49
C SER A 109 7.34 -0.30 -9.25
N PRO A 110 6.05 -0.39 -8.82
CA PRO A 110 5.08 -1.25 -9.47
C PRO A 110 4.74 -0.70 -10.86
N SER A 111 4.59 -1.59 -11.85
CA SER A 111 4.07 -1.20 -13.17
C SER A 111 2.58 -0.89 -13.12
N LEU A 112 1.85 -1.57 -12.22
CA LEU A 112 0.44 -1.31 -11.94
C LEU A 112 0.24 -1.16 -10.43
N LEU A 113 -0.23 0.01 -10.01
CA LEU A 113 -0.64 0.29 -8.63
C LEU A 113 -2.14 0.54 -8.59
N THR A 114 -2.87 -0.26 -7.81
CA THR A 114 -4.30 -0.05 -7.58
C THR A 114 -4.55 0.08 -6.08
N VAL A 115 -5.25 1.14 -5.68
CA VAL A 115 -5.68 1.35 -4.29
C VAL A 115 -7.16 1.67 -4.26
N ASP A 116 -7.93 0.79 -3.64
CA ASP A 116 -9.37 0.93 -3.46
C ASP A 116 -9.74 1.05 -1.99
N CYS A 117 -10.37 2.18 -1.60
CA CYS A 117 -10.87 2.42 -0.26
C CYS A 117 -12.39 2.63 -0.28
N SER A 118 -13.15 1.73 0.35
CA SER A 118 -14.61 1.88 0.38
C SER A 118 -15.07 2.86 1.47
N MET A 119 -14.59 2.71 2.71
CA MET A 119 -14.93 3.60 3.84
C MET A 119 -13.73 3.82 4.74
N GLY A 120 -13.39 5.08 5.00
CA GLY A 120 -12.32 5.41 5.93
C GLY A 120 -11.34 6.44 5.38
N GLY A 121 -10.12 6.42 5.91
CA GLY A 121 -9.03 7.29 5.48
C GLY A 121 -7.89 6.51 4.85
N ALA A 122 -7.31 7.03 3.79
CA ALA A 122 -6.10 6.48 3.19
C ALA A 122 -5.04 7.57 3.00
N GLN A 123 -3.79 7.22 3.24
CA GLN A 123 -2.64 8.01 2.86
C GLN A 123 -1.74 7.18 1.97
N VAL A 124 -1.43 7.70 0.80
CA VAL A 124 -0.61 7.03 -0.21
C VAL A 124 0.60 7.91 -0.53
N ASP A 125 1.77 7.55 -0.06
CA ASP A 125 3.02 8.25 -0.38
C ASP A 125 3.75 7.53 -1.52
N LEU A 126 3.82 8.21 -2.68
CA LEU A 126 4.49 7.74 -3.88
C LEU A 126 6.00 8.06 -3.88
N ALA A 127 6.55 8.46 -2.73
CA ALA A 127 7.98 8.68 -2.59
C ALA A 127 8.78 7.40 -2.82
N GLY A 128 10.06 7.56 -3.12
CA GLY A 128 10.97 6.46 -3.38
C GLY A 128 11.50 6.47 -4.81
N ARG A 129 12.17 5.41 -5.19
CA ARG A 129 12.85 5.29 -6.48
C ARG A 129 11.99 4.53 -7.48
N TRP A 130 11.35 5.23 -8.38
CA TRP A 130 10.68 4.66 -9.54
C TRP A 130 11.68 4.27 -10.61
N LEU A 131 11.58 3.06 -11.15
CA LEU A 131 12.48 2.51 -12.17
C LEU A 131 11.81 2.40 -13.54
N ASN A 132 10.48 2.37 -13.59
CA ASN A 132 9.67 2.21 -14.79
C ASN A 132 8.43 3.11 -14.73
N ASP A 133 7.83 3.33 -15.89
CA ASP A 133 6.50 3.95 -15.98
C ASP A 133 5.48 3.10 -15.24
N ALA A 134 4.48 3.75 -14.66
CA ALA A 134 3.45 3.06 -13.90
C ALA A 134 2.06 3.63 -14.17
N ASP A 135 1.08 2.73 -14.20
CA ASP A 135 -0.33 3.07 -14.17
C ASP A 135 -0.81 3.02 -12.71
N VAL A 136 -1.27 4.17 -12.20
CA VAL A 136 -1.70 4.34 -10.81
C VAL A 136 -3.19 4.63 -10.78
N SER A 137 -3.99 3.70 -10.25
CA SER A 137 -5.44 3.81 -10.10
C SER A 137 -5.80 3.92 -8.63
N LEU A 138 -6.42 5.02 -8.23
CA LEU A 138 -6.83 5.29 -6.85
C LEU A 138 -8.33 5.51 -6.80
N SER A 139 -9.02 4.80 -5.91
CA SER A 139 -10.47 4.86 -5.76
C SER A 139 -10.86 5.06 -4.30
N VAL A 140 -11.79 5.98 -4.06
CA VAL A 140 -12.41 6.18 -2.75
C VAL A 140 -13.92 6.36 -2.88
N SER A 141 -14.68 5.53 -2.16
CA SER A 141 -16.15 5.63 -2.20
C SER A 141 -16.70 6.55 -1.12
N MET A 142 -16.34 6.37 0.15
CA MET A 142 -16.73 7.20 1.28
C MET A 142 -15.55 7.42 2.22
N GLY A 143 -15.11 8.67 2.37
CA GLY A 143 -13.98 8.99 3.24
C GLY A 143 -13.01 9.95 2.61
N GLY A 144 -11.75 9.87 2.99
CA GLY A 144 -10.69 10.73 2.48
C GLY A 144 -9.46 9.95 2.04
N MET A 145 -8.81 10.42 0.99
CA MET A 145 -7.51 9.91 0.55
C MET A 145 -6.54 11.07 0.34
N ALA A 146 -5.39 10.99 0.99
CA ALA A 146 -4.28 11.90 0.75
C ALA A 146 -3.21 11.19 -0.09
N VAL A 147 -2.85 11.79 -1.22
CA VAL A 147 -1.83 11.26 -2.13
C VAL A 147 -0.64 12.21 -2.15
N LEU A 148 0.52 11.72 -1.75
CA LEU A 148 1.76 12.50 -1.73
C LEU A 148 2.60 12.13 -2.94
N VAL A 149 2.82 13.09 -3.83
CA VAL A 149 3.60 12.90 -5.06
C VAL A 149 4.95 13.60 -4.93
N PRO A 150 6.08 12.90 -5.09
CA PRO A 150 7.39 13.55 -5.04
C PRO A 150 7.61 14.50 -6.22
N ALA A 151 8.32 15.62 -5.95
CA ALA A 151 8.53 16.70 -6.91
C ALA A 151 9.27 16.29 -8.19
N GLY A 152 10.07 15.23 -8.15
CA GLY A 152 10.89 14.76 -9.28
C GLY A 152 10.17 13.83 -10.26
N LEU A 153 8.89 13.51 -10.05
CA LEU A 153 8.15 12.60 -10.91
C LEU A 153 7.27 13.34 -11.92
N THR A 154 7.24 12.83 -13.15
CA THR A 154 6.27 13.25 -14.15
C THR A 154 4.95 12.53 -13.90
N VAL A 155 3.86 13.28 -13.73
CA VAL A 155 2.52 12.73 -13.50
C VAL A 155 1.60 13.18 -14.63
N GLU A 156 1.00 12.22 -15.30
CA GLU A 156 -0.03 12.43 -16.33
C GLU A 156 -1.40 12.01 -15.79
N GLY A 157 -2.45 12.66 -16.24
CA GLY A 157 -3.83 12.32 -15.89
C GLY A 157 -4.45 13.33 -14.93
N THR A 158 -4.75 12.93 -13.68
CA THR A 158 -5.43 13.80 -12.70
C THR A 158 -4.59 15.04 -12.37
N PRO A 159 -5.18 16.25 -12.36
CA PRO A 159 -4.48 17.46 -11.97
C PRO A 159 -3.95 17.35 -10.52
N VAL A 160 -2.68 17.56 -10.34
CA VAL A 160 -2.05 17.60 -9.01
C VAL A 160 -2.14 19.01 -8.46
N ALA A 161 -2.85 19.20 -7.34
CA ALA A 161 -2.94 20.49 -6.69
C ALA A 161 -1.55 20.91 -6.17
N GLY A 162 -1.19 22.19 -6.39
CA GLY A 162 0.09 22.73 -5.92
C GLY A 162 1.31 22.47 -6.82
N ALA A 163 1.13 21.81 -7.96
CA ALA A 163 2.22 21.62 -8.90
C ALA A 163 2.65 22.95 -9.54
N PRO A 164 3.94 23.32 -9.52
CA PRO A 164 4.43 24.39 -10.39
C PRO A 164 4.27 23.98 -11.85
N ALA A 165 3.89 24.94 -12.70
CA ALA A 165 3.62 24.71 -14.12
C ALA A 165 4.85 24.31 -14.96
N ASP A 166 6.03 24.26 -14.36
CA ASP A 166 7.30 24.01 -15.03
C ASP A 166 8.08 22.92 -14.28
N LEU A 167 7.91 21.69 -14.72
CA LEU A 167 8.68 20.55 -14.23
C LEU A 167 9.77 20.22 -15.25
N THR A 168 10.83 21.01 -15.22
CA THR A 168 12.06 20.63 -15.91
C THR A 168 12.67 19.45 -15.16
N PRO A 169 12.90 18.29 -15.81
CA PRO A 169 13.60 17.17 -15.18
C PRO A 169 14.95 17.63 -14.63
N ALA A 170 15.30 17.18 -13.46
CA ALA A 170 16.60 17.52 -12.84
C ALA A 170 17.79 16.99 -13.67
N ASP A 171 17.55 16.04 -14.54
CA ASP A 171 18.52 15.51 -15.52
C ASP A 171 17.81 15.23 -16.86
N PRO A 172 18.04 16.04 -17.91
CA PRO A 172 17.39 15.85 -19.20
C PRO A 172 17.86 14.60 -19.97
N GLU A 173 18.89 13.90 -19.53
CA GLU A 173 19.41 12.70 -20.18
C GLU A 173 18.91 11.39 -19.54
N ALA A 174 18.38 11.42 -18.31
CA ALA A 174 17.81 10.24 -17.69
C ALA A 174 16.31 10.13 -18.03
N PRO A 175 15.82 9.00 -18.53
CA PRO A 175 14.38 8.81 -18.72
C PRO A 175 13.70 8.90 -17.35
N THR A 176 12.91 9.96 -17.15
CA THR A 176 12.14 10.14 -15.91
C THR A 176 10.88 9.26 -16.03
N PRO A 177 10.64 8.34 -15.11
CA PRO A 177 9.43 7.54 -15.13
C PRO A 177 8.16 8.41 -15.13
N VAL A 178 7.17 7.98 -15.89
CA VAL A 178 5.88 8.65 -15.99
C VAL A 178 4.84 7.88 -15.20
N LEU A 179 4.20 8.54 -14.23
CA LEU A 179 3.06 7.99 -13.52
C LEU A 179 1.76 8.46 -14.18
N ARG A 180 0.98 7.51 -14.72
CA ARG A 180 -0.36 7.78 -15.24
C ARG A 180 -1.35 7.62 -14.11
N LEU A 181 -1.77 8.75 -13.54
CA LEU A 181 -2.64 8.79 -12.36
C LEU A 181 -4.10 8.92 -12.76
N SER A 182 -4.90 7.94 -12.37
CA SER A 182 -6.37 7.93 -12.46
C SER A 182 -6.97 7.93 -11.07
N ILE A 183 -7.89 8.89 -10.80
CA ILE A 183 -8.58 8.99 -9.52
C ILE A 183 -10.08 8.89 -9.75
N ASP A 184 -10.72 7.97 -9.04
CA ASP A 184 -12.17 7.83 -8.97
C ASP A 184 -12.66 8.10 -7.54
N GLN A 185 -13.60 9.05 -7.41
CA GLN A 185 -14.19 9.38 -6.12
C GLN A 185 -15.72 9.47 -6.24
N SER A 186 -16.42 8.88 -5.29
CA SER A 186 -17.89 8.91 -5.27
C SER A 186 -18.42 9.88 -4.21
N MET A 187 -18.35 9.54 -2.93
CA MET A 187 -18.78 10.38 -1.80
C MET A 187 -17.62 10.64 -0.83
N GLY A 188 -16.42 10.87 -1.38
CA GLY A 188 -15.21 11.10 -0.62
C GLY A 188 -14.46 12.31 -1.13
N GLU A 189 -13.32 12.58 -0.53
CA GLU A 189 -12.40 13.62 -0.93
C GLU A 189 -11.03 12.99 -1.23
N VAL A 190 -10.42 13.39 -2.34
CA VAL A 190 -9.04 13.02 -2.64
C VAL A 190 -8.21 14.28 -2.76
N GLU A 191 -7.23 14.40 -1.90
CA GLU A 191 -6.25 15.48 -1.93
C GLU A 191 -4.93 14.94 -2.50
N VAL A 192 -4.44 15.57 -3.57
CA VAL A 192 -3.14 15.23 -4.17
C VAL A 192 -2.19 16.37 -3.90
N VAL A 193 -1.14 16.09 -3.14
CA VAL A 193 -0.14 17.07 -2.72
C VAL A 193 1.21 16.70 -3.28
N ARG A 194 1.91 17.68 -3.84
CA ARG A 194 3.29 17.52 -4.28
C ARG A 194 4.25 17.96 -3.17
N LYS A 195 5.19 17.08 -2.84
CA LYS A 195 6.28 17.34 -1.89
C LYS A 195 7.56 17.71 -2.61
#